data_c69781139ded5778e159eeeda23db292
#
_entry.id   c69781139ded5778e159eeeda23db292
#
_cell.length_a   1.000
_cell.length_b   1.000
_cell.length_c   1.000
_cell.angle_alpha   90.00
_cell.angle_beta   90.00
_cell.angle_gamma   90.00
#
_symmetry.space_group_name_H-M   'P 1'
#
loop_
_entity.id
_entity.type
_entity.pdbx_description
1 polymer ?
#
loop_
_entity_poly.entity_id
_entity_poly.type
_entity_poly.pdbx_seq_one_letter_code
_entity_poly.pdbx_strand_id
1 'polypeptide(L)'
;MKTRFIDLKAVWLIMVCALCLASCRNNDYVRSIPASATAVMRIDGAVVAQSDKVLSLLPFGDKVAEALDLSRDIYAFETIDGNLGMCAKVKDSDRLLEIMKKAATSEVRRQGDYRLADINNSWAVGFDDNALLVLGPVSAAALPDAQRSLVRMLKQDEDASILARPMYSRLDSIGSRVALVAQVQALPEKLAAPFMLGAPKGADASQVAVAAGVDVKDGIMRIDCENFSFQKSVDRELHKSHSVLRPIKGDFKNCMSQSQLFALFANVNGKDFLPLLQSDRSLQAVLMGLNTAVDFDNIMRSVDGDIAFAFSGMSPDNPGMTMLARVDNPVWTADVDYWKQSCQPGCSITGSDGHWTYRSGDTGFSFGLQGDVFYGTSGVSPAQVQHLLKPANPIPADVSRMIQGERMAMVLNVKALVGNGMAAGSMSGMLKPIINNVKAVVCVMKFKK
;
A
#
# COMPACT_ATOMS: atom_id res chain seq x y z
N MET A 1 -52.03 -36.69 -33.07
CA MET A 1 -51.50 -35.85 -32.00
C MET A 1 -49.96 -35.95 -32.00
N LYS A 2 -49.26 -34.92 -32.53
CA LYS A 2 -47.77 -34.90 -32.51
C LYS A 2 -47.34 -34.12 -31.27
N THR A 3 -46.85 -34.79 -30.26
CA THR A 3 -46.21 -34.20 -29.09
C THR A 3 -44.86 -33.61 -29.52
N ARG A 4 -44.77 -32.26 -29.49
CA ARG A 4 -43.49 -31.54 -29.65
C ARG A 4 -42.66 -31.79 -28.41
N PHE A 5 -41.58 -32.56 -28.52
CA PHE A 5 -40.51 -32.56 -27.55
C PHE A 5 -39.83 -31.18 -27.56
N ILE A 6 -40.06 -30.43 -26.53
CA ILE A 6 -39.28 -29.20 -26.27
C ILE A 6 -37.84 -29.64 -26.03
N ASP A 7 -36.93 -29.16 -26.87
CA ASP A 7 -35.53 -29.52 -26.83
C ASP A 7 -34.90 -28.97 -25.49
N LEU A 8 -34.67 -29.88 -24.57
CA LEU A 8 -34.14 -29.57 -23.23
C LEU A 8 -32.83 -28.75 -23.28
N LYS A 9 -32.07 -28.87 -24.39
CA LYS A 9 -30.85 -28.12 -24.65
C LYS A 9 -31.14 -26.66 -24.98
N ALA A 10 -32.23 -26.37 -25.69
CA ALA A 10 -32.67 -25.02 -26.02
C ALA A 10 -33.15 -24.30 -24.74
N VAL A 11 -33.87 -24.98 -23.86
CA VAL A 11 -34.31 -24.43 -22.57
C VAL A 11 -33.10 -24.16 -21.66
N TRP A 12 -32.12 -25.05 -21.67
CA TRP A 12 -30.88 -24.86 -20.90
C TRP A 12 -30.05 -23.68 -21.43
N LEU A 13 -29.95 -23.52 -22.74
CA LEU A 13 -29.26 -22.40 -23.40
C LEU A 13 -29.92 -21.07 -23.09
N ILE A 14 -31.28 -21.02 -23.13
CA ILE A 14 -32.06 -19.83 -22.78
C ILE A 14 -31.89 -19.48 -21.28
N MET A 15 -31.84 -20.49 -20.40
CA MET A 15 -31.63 -20.30 -18.96
C MET A 15 -30.22 -19.79 -18.65
N VAL A 16 -29.20 -20.29 -19.35
CA VAL A 16 -27.80 -19.81 -19.24
C VAL A 16 -27.69 -18.38 -19.80
N CYS A 17 -28.32 -18.06 -20.93
CA CYS A 17 -28.38 -16.69 -21.47
C CYS A 17 -29.12 -15.74 -20.53
N ALA A 18 -30.22 -16.18 -19.91
CA ALA A 18 -30.96 -15.37 -18.93
C ALA A 18 -30.19 -15.11 -17.66
N LEU A 19 -29.38 -16.09 -17.20
CA LEU A 19 -28.47 -15.91 -16.07
C LEU A 19 -27.29 -14.97 -16.40
N CYS A 20 -26.80 -14.96 -17.65
CA CYS A 20 -25.80 -13.99 -18.10
C CYS A 20 -26.35 -12.57 -18.21
N LEU A 21 -27.64 -12.42 -18.52
CA LEU A 21 -28.31 -11.11 -18.57
C LEU A 21 -28.71 -10.57 -17.19
N ALA A 22 -28.86 -11.45 -16.18
CA ALA A 22 -29.13 -11.04 -14.80
C ALA A 22 -27.86 -10.60 -14.03
N SER A 23 -26.67 -10.75 -14.61
CA SER A 23 -25.38 -10.32 -14.05
C SER A 23 -24.99 -8.90 -14.51
N CYS A 24 -25.85 -8.13 -15.15
CA CYS A 24 -25.64 -6.69 -15.31
C CYS A 24 -25.81 -6.03 -13.94
N ARG A 25 -24.73 -6.01 -13.13
CA ARG A 25 -24.57 -5.01 -12.09
C ARG A 25 -24.72 -3.67 -12.78
N ASN A 26 -25.78 -2.92 -12.46
CA ASN A 26 -26.00 -1.58 -12.99
C ASN A 26 -24.94 -0.65 -12.38
N ASN A 27 -23.74 -0.64 -12.97
CA ASN A 27 -22.60 0.17 -12.58
C ASN A 27 -22.48 1.45 -13.42
N ASP A 28 -23.59 1.92 -14.00
CA ASP A 28 -23.62 3.08 -14.90
C ASP A 28 -23.00 4.33 -14.28
N TYR A 29 -23.13 4.51 -12.96
CA TYR A 29 -22.53 5.64 -12.25
C TYR A 29 -20.98 5.61 -12.29
N VAL A 30 -20.36 4.41 -12.38
CA VAL A 30 -18.89 4.25 -12.42
C VAL A 30 -18.30 4.82 -13.71
N ARG A 31 -19.08 4.90 -14.80
CA ARG A 31 -18.64 5.56 -16.04
C ARG A 31 -18.25 7.02 -15.81
N SER A 32 -18.70 7.65 -14.71
CA SER A 32 -18.32 9.02 -14.36
C SER A 32 -16.87 9.12 -13.86
N ILE A 33 -16.15 8.02 -13.61
CA ILE A 33 -14.72 8.04 -13.28
C ILE A 33 -13.93 8.11 -14.59
N PRO A 34 -12.99 9.07 -14.77
CA PRO A 34 -12.29 9.24 -16.04
C PRO A 34 -11.30 8.09 -16.32
N ALA A 35 -11.15 7.76 -17.60
CA ALA A 35 -10.20 6.77 -18.09
C ALA A 35 -8.74 7.09 -17.76
N SER A 36 -8.43 8.37 -17.50
CA SER A 36 -7.11 8.88 -17.14
C SER A 36 -6.82 8.83 -15.63
N ALA A 37 -7.71 8.25 -14.81
CA ALA A 37 -7.45 8.09 -13.39
C ALA A 37 -6.14 7.31 -13.14
N THR A 38 -5.29 7.83 -12.25
CA THR A 38 -3.99 7.24 -11.88
C THR A 38 -4.13 6.22 -10.75
N ALA A 39 -5.18 6.35 -9.94
CA ALA A 39 -5.55 5.40 -8.90
C ALA A 39 -7.07 5.28 -8.81
N VAL A 40 -7.56 4.08 -8.52
CA VAL A 40 -8.98 3.83 -8.22
C VAL A 40 -9.08 2.83 -7.06
N MET A 41 -9.83 3.23 -6.04
CA MET A 41 -10.17 2.40 -4.88
C MET A 41 -11.67 2.10 -4.90
N ARG A 42 -12.02 0.86 -4.72
CA ARG A 42 -13.38 0.39 -4.53
C ARG A 42 -13.62 0.07 -3.06
N ILE A 43 -14.69 0.56 -2.51
CA ILE A 43 -15.12 0.32 -1.14
C ILE A 43 -16.53 -0.26 -1.19
N ASP A 44 -16.71 -1.48 -0.67
CA ASP A 44 -18.03 -2.11 -0.52
C ASP A 44 -18.95 -1.18 0.30
N GLY A 45 -20.08 -0.79 -0.28
CA GLY A 45 -21.01 0.12 0.37
C GLY A 45 -21.52 -0.38 1.72
N ALA A 46 -21.60 -1.69 1.92
CA ALA A 46 -21.96 -2.25 3.23
C ALA A 46 -20.89 -1.98 4.31
N VAL A 47 -19.61 -1.81 3.95
CA VAL A 47 -18.56 -1.37 4.89
C VAL A 47 -18.83 0.06 5.34
N VAL A 48 -19.22 0.90 4.38
CA VAL A 48 -19.54 2.31 4.64
C VAL A 48 -20.80 2.42 5.50
N ALA A 49 -21.84 1.65 5.19
CA ALA A 49 -23.11 1.64 5.93
C ALA A 49 -22.95 1.19 7.40
N GLN A 50 -21.96 0.35 7.69
CA GLN A 50 -21.69 -0.17 9.04
C GLN A 50 -20.73 0.72 9.85
N SER A 51 -20.22 1.80 9.28
CA SER A 51 -19.18 2.62 9.92
C SER A 51 -19.49 4.12 9.82
N ASP A 52 -20.12 4.67 10.87
CA ASP A 52 -20.31 6.12 11.00
C ASP A 52 -19.01 6.91 10.84
N LYS A 53 -17.88 6.28 11.13
CA LYS A 53 -16.55 6.89 11.03
C LYS A 53 -16.06 7.06 9.60
N VAL A 54 -16.44 6.17 8.68
CA VAL A 54 -16.09 6.32 7.26
C VAL A 54 -16.88 7.47 6.64
N LEU A 55 -18.17 7.56 6.99
CA LEU A 55 -19.04 8.64 6.51
C LEU A 55 -18.64 10.02 7.03
N SER A 56 -18.11 10.09 8.26
CA SER A 56 -17.61 11.35 8.83
C SER A 56 -16.37 11.90 8.13
N LEU A 57 -15.70 11.11 7.29
CA LEU A 57 -14.58 11.56 6.46
C LEU A 57 -15.03 12.32 5.20
N LEU A 58 -16.32 12.20 4.84
CA LEU A 58 -16.86 12.90 3.68
C LEU A 58 -17.01 14.39 3.99
N PRO A 59 -16.74 15.28 3.03
CA PRO A 59 -16.75 16.74 3.26
C PRO A 59 -18.14 17.30 3.59
N PHE A 60 -19.21 16.52 3.43
CA PHE A 60 -20.61 16.87 3.67
C PHE A 60 -21.25 16.09 4.84
N GLY A 61 -20.45 15.33 5.59
CA GLY A 61 -20.90 14.59 6.76
C GLY A 61 -21.67 13.30 6.45
N ASP A 62 -22.16 12.67 7.50
CA ASP A 62 -22.77 11.33 7.48
C ASP A 62 -24.17 11.29 6.82
N LYS A 63 -24.91 12.40 6.84
CA LYS A 63 -26.27 12.49 6.31
C LYS A 63 -26.39 12.16 4.82
N VAL A 64 -25.30 12.29 4.06
CA VAL A 64 -25.27 11.93 2.62
C VAL A 64 -25.62 10.45 2.41
N ALA A 65 -25.37 9.59 3.36
CA ALA A 65 -25.73 8.18 3.31
C ALA A 65 -27.23 7.94 3.05
N GLU A 66 -28.10 8.82 3.52
CA GLU A 66 -29.54 8.72 3.32
C GLU A 66 -29.95 8.84 1.82
N ALA A 67 -29.13 9.55 1.04
CA ALA A 67 -29.37 9.81 -0.38
C ALA A 67 -28.58 8.89 -1.33
N LEU A 68 -27.66 8.06 -0.81
CA LEU A 68 -26.83 7.15 -1.59
C LEU A 68 -27.35 5.72 -1.54
N ASP A 69 -27.13 4.97 -2.63
CA ASP A 69 -27.38 3.53 -2.68
C ASP A 69 -26.17 2.77 -2.13
N LEU A 70 -26.13 2.56 -0.81
CA LEU A 70 -25.06 1.82 -0.13
C LEU A 70 -25.13 0.29 -0.34
N SER A 71 -26.05 -0.22 -1.15
CA SER A 71 -25.96 -1.59 -1.68
C SER A 71 -24.97 -1.70 -2.84
N ARG A 72 -24.46 -0.57 -3.31
CA ARG A 72 -23.44 -0.44 -4.36
C ARG A 72 -22.11 0.03 -3.77
N ASP A 73 -21.05 -0.26 -4.51
CA ASP A 73 -19.70 0.15 -4.13
C ASP A 73 -19.55 1.68 -4.24
N ILE A 74 -18.73 2.26 -3.35
CA ILE A 74 -18.27 3.63 -3.47
C ILE A 74 -16.85 3.59 -4.01
N TYR A 75 -16.53 4.50 -4.91
CA TYR A 75 -15.20 4.61 -5.49
C TYR A 75 -14.53 5.91 -5.06
N ALA A 76 -13.27 5.80 -4.64
CA ALA A 76 -12.36 6.94 -4.57
C ALA A 76 -11.36 6.81 -5.73
N PHE A 77 -10.94 7.92 -6.32
CA PHE A 77 -9.99 7.90 -7.42
C PHE A 77 -9.08 9.14 -7.38
N GLU A 78 -7.97 9.06 -8.08
CA GLU A 78 -7.09 10.20 -8.29
C GLU A 78 -7.05 10.53 -9.78
N THR A 79 -7.21 11.79 -10.11
CA THR A 79 -7.07 12.27 -11.50
C THR A 79 -5.61 12.41 -11.88
N ILE A 80 -5.32 12.51 -13.18
CA ILE A 80 -3.96 12.71 -13.68
C ILE A 80 -3.31 14.01 -13.14
N ASP A 81 -4.13 14.98 -12.76
CA ASP A 81 -3.68 16.25 -12.16
C ASP A 81 -3.47 16.15 -10.62
N GLY A 82 -3.60 14.95 -10.04
CA GLY A 82 -3.42 14.71 -8.62
C GLY A 82 -4.60 15.13 -7.73
N ASN A 83 -5.75 15.47 -8.30
CA ASN A 83 -6.96 15.76 -7.52
C ASN A 83 -7.62 14.47 -7.07
N LEU A 84 -8.05 14.42 -5.81
CA LEU A 84 -8.82 13.30 -5.31
C LEU A 84 -10.29 13.43 -5.76
N GLY A 85 -10.87 12.29 -6.10
CA GLY A 85 -12.26 12.18 -6.49
C GLY A 85 -12.99 11.09 -5.71
N MET A 86 -14.30 11.24 -5.59
CA MET A 86 -15.21 10.20 -5.09
C MET A 86 -16.38 10.05 -6.05
N CYS A 87 -16.80 8.81 -6.28
CA CYS A 87 -17.96 8.47 -7.08
C CYS A 87 -18.86 7.51 -6.29
N ALA A 88 -20.16 7.82 -6.22
CA ALA A 88 -21.16 6.98 -5.56
C ALA A 88 -22.47 6.95 -6.34
N LYS A 89 -23.23 5.85 -6.20
CA LYS A 89 -24.58 5.71 -6.78
C LYS A 89 -25.56 6.56 -5.99
N VAL A 90 -26.32 7.42 -6.68
CA VAL A 90 -27.42 8.17 -6.10
C VAL A 90 -28.65 7.26 -6.00
N LYS A 91 -29.33 7.28 -4.86
CA LYS A 91 -30.60 6.60 -4.59
C LYS A 91 -31.77 7.58 -4.64
N ASP A 92 -31.57 8.77 -4.08
CA ASP A 92 -32.58 9.82 -3.96
C ASP A 92 -31.94 11.19 -4.22
N SER A 93 -32.10 11.70 -5.45
CA SER A 93 -31.48 12.96 -5.88
C SER A 93 -32.12 14.20 -5.23
N ASP A 94 -33.40 14.14 -4.86
CA ASP A 94 -34.07 15.25 -4.19
C ASP A 94 -33.60 15.34 -2.74
N ARG A 95 -33.47 14.20 -2.04
CA ARG A 95 -32.87 14.14 -0.72
C ARG A 95 -31.41 14.62 -0.73
N LEU A 96 -30.64 14.22 -1.76
CA LEU A 96 -29.27 14.69 -1.95
C LEU A 96 -29.22 16.22 -2.13
N LEU A 97 -30.14 16.77 -2.91
CA LEU A 97 -30.24 18.22 -3.11
C LEU A 97 -30.50 18.96 -1.79
N GLU A 98 -31.41 18.44 -0.95
CA GLU A 98 -31.67 19.04 0.38
C GLU A 98 -30.45 19.03 1.28
N ILE A 99 -29.69 17.93 1.28
CA ILE A 99 -28.44 17.81 2.04
C ILE A 99 -27.39 18.80 1.49
N MET A 100 -27.23 18.87 0.18
CA MET A 100 -26.26 19.75 -0.44
C MET A 100 -26.59 21.24 -0.21
N LYS A 101 -27.87 21.64 -0.24
CA LYS A 101 -28.29 23.01 0.09
C LYS A 101 -27.90 23.44 1.51
N LYS A 102 -27.77 22.49 2.45
CA LYS A 102 -27.35 22.77 3.83
C LYS A 102 -25.84 22.73 4.01
N ALA A 103 -25.14 21.93 3.22
CA ALA A 103 -23.69 21.72 3.34
C ALA A 103 -22.88 22.65 2.44
N ALA A 104 -23.46 23.12 1.35
CA ALA A 104 -22.76 23.94 0.37
C ALA A 104 -22.40 25.33 0.92
N THR A 105 -21.24 25.81 0.52
CA THR A 105 -20.73 27.14 0.86
C THR A 105 -21.45 28.22 0.03
N SER A 106 -21.81 27.88 -1.20
CA SER A 106 -22.58 28.73 -2.10
C SER A 106 -23.91 28.05 -2.52
N GLU A 107 -24.78 28.79 -3.19
CA GLU A 107 -26.03 28.23 -3.68
C GLU A 107 -25.79 27.08 -4.67
N VAL A 108 -26.56 25.98 -4.52
CA VAL A 108 -26.52 24.84 -5.47
C VAL A 108 -27.05 25.29 -6.82
N ARG A 109 -26.21 25.23 -7.85
CA ARG A 109 -26.53 25.64 -9.21
C ARG A 109 -26.98 24.45 -10.06
N ARG A 110 -27.92 24.72 -10.97
CA ARG A 110 -28.35 23.75 -11.99
C ARG A 110 -27.69 24.06 -13.33
N GLN A 111 -27.10 23.02 -13.96
CA GLN A 111 -26.54 23.11 -15.31
C GLN A 111 -27.03 21.91 -16.14
N GLY A 112 -28.14 22.13 -16.90
CA GLY A 112 -28.86 21.05 -17.57
C GLY A 112 -29.50 20.09 -16.57
N ASP A 113 -29.15 18.82 -16.67
CA ASP A 113 -29.60 17.76 -15.75
C ASP A 113 -28.73 17.63 -14.48
N TYR A 114 -27.61 18.37 -14.41
CA TYR A 114 -26.67 18.28 -13.32
C TYR A 114 -26.87 19.39 -12.29
N ARG A 115 -26.66 19.04 -11.03
CA ARG A 115 -26.64 19.96 -9.87
C ARG A 115 -25.21 20.09 -9.39
N LEU A 116 -24.75 21.32 -9.20
CA LEU A 116 -23.37 21.65 -8.82
C LEU A 116 -23.36 22.43 -7.51
N ALA A 117 -22.47 22.04 -6.63
CA ALA A 117 -22.23 22.70 -5.35
C ALA A 117 -20.71 22.82 -5.08
N ASP A 118 -20.34 23.65 -4.13
CA ASP A 118 -19.01 23.69 -3.53
C ASP A 118 -19.11 23.59 -2.02
N ILE A 119 -18.16 22.93 -1.40
CA ILE A 119 -18.11 22.70 0.05
C ILE A 119 -16.77 23.19 0.59
N ASN A 120 -16.84 24.01 1.65
CA ASN A 120 -15.67 24.58 2.32
C ASN A 120 -14.71 25.32 1.36
N ASN A 121 -15.22 25.90 0.26
CA ASN A 121 -14.42 26.57 -0.80
C ASN A 121 -13.24 25.72 -1.34
N SER A 122 -13.32 24.39 -1.22
CA SER A 122 -12.21 23.50 -1.60
C SER A 122 -12.67 22.18 -2.26
N TRP A 123 -13.94 21.84 -2.15
CA TRP A 123 -14.49 20.63 -2.75
C TRP A 123 -15.58 21.00 -3.76
N ALA A 124 -15.43 20.59 -4.99
CA ALA A 124 -16.47 20.66 -6.01
C ALA A 124 -17.33 19.40 -5.94
N VAL A 125 -18.65 19.57 -6.00
CA VAL A 125 -19.65 18.48 -6.00
C VAL A 125 -20.51 18.61 -7.22
N GLY A 126 -20.75 17.51 -7.93
CA GLY A 126 -21.66 17.42 -9.05
C GLY A 126 -22.47 16.12 -8.97
N PHE A 127 -23.78 16.20 -9.26
CA PHE A 127 -24.64 15.01 -9.24
C PHE A 127 -25.83 15.12 -10.18
N ASP A 128 -26.35 13.98 -10.56
CA ASP A 128 -27.63 13.77 -11.24
C ASP A 128 -28.44 12.68 -10.51
N ASP A 129 -29.43 12.10 -11.16
CA ASP A 129 -30.26 11.04 -10.57
C ASP A 129 -29.55 9.67 -10.52
N ASN A 130 -28.34 9.57 -11.09
CA ASN A 130 -27.57 8.33 -11.19
C ASN A 130 -26.29 8.34 -10.38
N ALA A 131 -25.50 9.42 -10.45
CA ALA A 131 -24.17 9.51 -9.91
C ALA A 131 -23.94 10.77 -9.06
N LEU A 132 -23.25 10.62 -7.95
CA LEU A 132 -22.61 11.68 -7.20
C LEU A 132 -21.10 11.65 -7.48
N LEU A 133 -20.55 12.79 -7.90
CA LEU A 133 -19.11 13.02 -8.01
C LEU A 133 -18.66 14.13 -7.08
N VAL A 134 -17.50 13.95 -6.47
CA VAL A 134 -16.81 14.95 -5.64
C VAL A 134 -15.38 15.05 -6.14
N LEU A 135 -14.84 16.25 -6.26
CA LEU A 135 -13.43 16.52 -6.59
C LEU A 135 -12.82 17.52 -5.61
N GLY A 136 -11.64 17.25 -5.11
CA GLY A 136 -10.88 18.13 -4.23
C GLY A 136 -9.86 17.38 -3.36
N PRO A 137 -9.21 18.09 -2.41
CA PRO A 137 -9.32 19.54 -2.22
C PRO A 137 -8.63 20.33 -3.34
N VAL A 138 -9.25 21.41 -3.79
CA VAL A 138 -8.68 22.36 -4.76
C VAL A 138 -8.66 23.75 -4.16
N SER A 139 -7.85 24.66 -4.71
CA SER A 139 -7.91 26.07 -4.31
C SER A 139 -9.24 26.70 -4.72
N ALA A 140 -9.69 27.71 -3.99
CA ALA A 140 -10.95 28.41 -4.32
C ALA A 140 -10.96 28.95 -5.76
N ALA A 141 -9.81 29.39 -6.29
CA ALA A 141 -9.67 29.85 -7.67
C ALA A 141 -9.84 28.71 -8.70
N ALA A 142 -9.55 27.47 -8.35
CA ALA A 142 -9.67 26.30 -9.22
C ALA A 142 -11.07 25.63 -9.16
N LEU A 143 -11.94 26.02 -8.23
CA LEU A 143 -13.28 25.45 -8.10
C LEU A 143 -14.11 25.50 -9.40
N PRO A 144 -14.15 26.61 -10.18
CA PRO A 144 -14.89 26.65 -11.43
C PRO A 144 -14.38 25.62 -12.46
N ASP A 145 -13.07 25.37 -12.49
CA ASP A 145 -12.46 24.38 -13.38
C ASP A 145 -12.80 22.96 -12.93
N ALA A 146 -12.74 22.69 -11.63
CA ALA A 146 -13.16 21.43 -11.05
C ALA A 146 -14.66 21.14 -11.34
N GLN A 147 -15.54 22.12 -11.22
CA GLN A 147 -16.95 21.97 -11.57
C GLN A 147 -17.16 21.70 -13.06
N ARG A 148 -16.40 22.37 -13.96
CA ARG A 148 -16.44 22.04 -15.40
C ARG A 148 -15.97 20.60 -15.68
N SER A 149 -14.96 20.15 -14.95
CA SER A 149 -14.46 18.77 -15.03
C SER A 149 -15.50 17.76 -14.56
N LEU A 150 -16.20 18.02 -13.45
CA LEU A 150 -17.30 17.18 -12.97
C LEU A 150 -18.40 17.02 -14.02
N VAL A 151 -18.82 18.11 -14.67
CA VAL A 151 -19.85 18.03 -15.73
C VAL A 151 -19.38 17.20 -16.92
N ARG A 152 -18.11 17.31 -17.31
CA ARG A 152 -17.54 16.45 -18.37
C ARG A 152 -17.55 14.98 -17.97
N MET A 153 -17.15 14.68 -16.73
CA MET A 153 -17.09 13.31 -16.19
C MET A 153 -18.51 12.70 -16.06
N LEU A 154 -19.51 13.46 -15.63
CA LEU A 154 -20.90 13.00 -15.54
C LEU A 154 -21.51 12.71 -16.93
N LYS A 155 -21.06 13.44 -17.97
CA LYS A 155 -21.55 13.30 -19.36
C LYS A 155 -20.79 12.26 -20.18
N GLN A 156 -19.63 11.81 -19.74
CA GLN A 156 -18.76 10.97 -20.57
C GLN A 156 -19.37 9.60 -20.86
N ASP A 157 -19.00 9.06 -22.02
CA ASP A 157 -19.38 7.72 -22.43
C ASP A 157 -18.46 6.66 -21.78
N GLU A 158 -18.85 5.39 -21.89
CA GLU A 158 -18.10 4.26 -21.32
C GLU A 158 -16.66 4.21 -21.83
N ASP A 159 -16.42 4.46 -23.12
CA ASP A 159 -15.10 4.44 -23.74
C ASP A 159 -14.14 5.50 -23.15
N ALA A 160 -14.67 6.63 -22.69
CA ALA A 160 -13.92 7.70 -22.02
C ALA A 160 -13.76 7.47 -20.52
N SER A 161 -14.34 6.41 -19.99
CA SER A 161 -14.39 6.09 -18.57
C SER A 161 -13.38 5.02 -18.17
N ILE A 162 -13.22 4.86 -16.85
CA ILE A 162 -12.40 3.81 -16.26
C ILE A 162 -12.88 2.40 -16.63
N LEU A 163 -14.17 2.23 -16.95
CA LEU A 163 -14.78 0.94 -17.31
C LEU A 163 -14.11 0.31 -18.54
N ALA A 164 -13.66 1.13 -19.49
CA ALA A 164 -12.94 0.68 -20.68
C ALA A 164 -11.45 0.39 -20.43
N ARG A 165 -10.94 0.54 -19.20
CA ARG A 165 -9.51 0.42 -18.88
C ARG A 165 -9.16 -0.88 -18.16
N PRO A 166 -8.00 -1.48 -18.47
CA PRO A 166 -7.50 -2.67 -17.76
C PRO A 166 -7.40 -2.48 -16.23
N MET A 167 -7.22 -1.24 -15.77
CA MET A 167 -7.20 -0.89 -14.36
C MET A 167 -8.49 -1.29 -13.65
N TYR A 168 -9.65 -1.02 -14.27
CA TYR A 168 -10.95 -1.41 -13.71
C TYR A 168 -11.13 -2.93 -13.68
N SER A 169 -10.78 -3.63 -14.75
CA SER A 169 -10.86 -5.09 -14.79
C SER A 169 -9.97 -5.72 -13.72
N ARG A 170 -8.77 -5.14 -13.47
CA ARG A 170 -7.89 -5.59 -12.38
C ARG A 170 -8.50 -5.31 -11.01
N LEU A 171 -9.09 -4.14 -10.81
CA LEU A 171 -9.77 -3.77 -9.57
C LEU A 171 -10.95 -4.71 -9.26
N ASP A 172 -11.77 -5.00 -10.25
CA ASP A 172 -12.94 -5.88 -10.11
C ASP A 172 -12.54 -7.34 -9.78
N SER A 173 -11.36 -7.78 -10.22
CA SER A 173 -10.82 -9.11 -9.91
C SER A 173 -10.38 -9.29 -8.46
N ILE A 174 -10.28 -8.21 -7.65
CA ILE A 174 -9.86 -8.27 -6.25
C ILE A 174 -11.08 -8.58 -5.39
N GLY A 175 -11.07 -9.72 -4.68
CA GLY A 175 -12.21 -10.20 -3.89
C GLY A 175 -12.42 -9.51 -2.54
N SER A 176 -11.48 -8.65 -2.09
CA SER A 176 -11.58 -7.94 -0.81
C SER A 176 -12.67 -6.87 -0.83
N ARG A 177 -13.25 -6.57 0.33
CA ARG A 177 -14.30 -5.54 0.49
C ARG A 177 -13.81 -4.12 0.21
N VAL A 178 -12.51 -3.87 0.42
CA VAL A 178 -11.81 -2.66 -0.02
C VAL A 178 -10.70 -3.10 -0.96
N ALA A 179 -10.67 -2.55 -2.15
CA ALA A 179 -9.70 -2.88 -3.19
C ALA A 179 -9.13 -1.61 -3.82
N LEU A 180 -7.86 -1.61 -4.18
CA LEU A 180 -7.15 -0.50 -4.80
C LEU A 180 -6.37 -1.00 -6.01
N VAL A 181 -6.40 -0.25 -7.09
CA VAL A 181 -5.40 -0.32 -8.16
C VAL A 181 -4.89 1.09 -8.41
N ALA A 182 -3.60 1.28 -8.31
CA ALA A 182 -2.95 2.59 -8.46
C ALA A 182 -1.66 2.47 -9.26
N GLN A 183 -1.36 3.44 -10.10
CA GLN A 183 0.00 3.61 -10.60
C GLN A 183 0.90 4.04 -9.44
N VAL A 184 2.15 3.60 -9.43
CA VAL A 184 3.09 3.91 -8.33
C VAL A 184 3.30 5.43 -8.19
N GLN A 185 3.19 6.20 -9.28
CA GLN A 185 3.27 7.66 -9.25
C GLN A 185 2.15 8.32 -8.41
N ALA A 186 1.02 7.65 -8.22
CA ALA A 186 -0.09 8.14 -7.40
C ALA A 186 0.12 7.86 -5.90
N LEU A 187 1.13 7.05 -5.53
CA LEU A 187 1.44 6.79 -4.14
C LEU A 187 2.31 7.91 -3.56
N PRO A 188 2.20 8.18 -2.25
CA PRO A 188 3.14 9.08 -1.59
C PRO A 188 4.59 8.63 -1.85
N GLU A 189 5.48 9.57 -2.19
CA GLU A 189 6.88 9.30 -2.60
C GLU A 189 7.61 8.34 -1.66
N LYS A 190 7.41 8.51 -0.34
CA LYS A 190 8.01 7.65 0.69
C LYS A 190 7.53 6.19 0.66
N LEU A 191 6.38 5.93 0.03
CA LEU A 191 5.79 4.59 -0.09
C LEU A 191 6.02 3.99 -1.48
N ALA A 192 6.48 4.75 -2.46
CA ALA A 192 6.65 4.31 -3.84
C ALA A 192 7.81 3.32 -4.02
N ALA A 193 8.94 3.56 -3.34
CA ALA A 193 10.18 2.81 -3.55
C ALA A 193 10.04 1.28 -3.42
N PRO A 194 9.39 0.71 -2.40
CA PRO A 194 9.23 -0.74 -2.28
C PRO A 194 8.48 -1.36 -3.47
N PHE A 195 7.56 -0.62 -4.10
CA PHE A 195 6.79 -1.10 -5.25
C PHE A 195 7.53 -0.96 -6.58
N MET A 196 8.59 -0.16 -6.63
CA MET A 196 9.48 -0.07 -7.80
C MET A 196 10.56 -1.14 -7.78
N LEU A 197 10.72 -1.89 -6.68
CA LEU A 197 11.74 -2.93 -6.58
C LEU A 197 11.55 -3.98 -7.67
N GLY A 198 12.58 -4.16 -8.49
CA GLY A 198 12.57 -5.08 -9.62
C GLY A 198 12.06 -4.50 -10.94
N ALA A 199 11.64 -3.25 -10.97
CA ALA A 199 11.33 -2.59 -12.23
C ALA A 199 12.58 -2.38 -13.07
N PRO A 200 12.48 -2.43 -14.41
CA PRO A 200 13.61 -2.13 -15.31
C PRO A 200 14.17 -0.73 -15.03
N LYS A 201 15.50 -0.55 -15.20
CA LYS A 201 16.19 0.74 -14.95
C LYS A 201 15.60 1.96 -15.68
N GLY A 202 14.90 1.75 -16.79
CA GLY A 202 14.24 2.81 -17.56
C GLY A 202 12.75 2.98 -17.28
N ALA A 203 12.16 2.17 -16.41
CA ALA A 203 10.75 2.30 -16.07
C ALA A 203 10.54 3.46 -15.07
N ASP A 204 9.52 4.26 -15.33
CA ASP A 204 9.07 5.28 -14.40
C ASP A 204 7.84 4.78 -13.58
N ALA A 205 7.47 5.55 -12.56
CA ALA A 205 6.41 5.19 -11.64
C ALA A 205 5.00 5.14 -12.28
N SER A 206 4.81 5.69 -13.49
CA SER A 206 3.55 5.58 -14.24
C SER A 206 3.38 4.23 -14.92
N GLN A 207 4.50 3.53 -15.16
CA GLN A 207 4.52 2.24 -15.84
C GLN A 207 4.36 1.05 -14.90
N VAL A 208 4.53 1.28 -13.60
CA VAL A 208 4.32 0.27 -12.56
C VAL A 208 3.03 0.58 -11.81
N ALA A 209 2.23 -0.43 -11.57
CA ALA A 209 0.99 -0.34 -10.84
C ALA A 209 1.01 -1.27 -9.62
N VAL A 210 0.23 -0.90 -8.61
CA VAL A 210 -0.03 -1.71 -7.42
C VAL A 210 -1.49 -2.09 -7.40
N ALA A 211 -1.78 -3.37 -7.19
CA ALA A 211 -3.09 -3.87 -6.84
C ALA A 211 -3.08 -4.28 -5.37
N ALA A 212 -4.05 -3.85 -4.59
CA ALA A 212 -4.14 -4.17 -3.18
C ALA A 212 -5.58 -4.50 -2.76
N GLY A 213 -5.72 -5.56 -1.96
CA GLY A 213 -6.94 -5.89 -1.24
C GLY A 213 -6.74 -5.65 0.25
N VAL A 214 -7.71 -5.03 0.92
CA VAL A 214 -7.65 -4.71 2.35
C VAL A 214 -8.76 -5.44 3.07
N ASP A 215 -8.37 -6.18 4.10
CA ASP A 215 -9.26 -6.87 5.03
C ASP A 215 -8.92 -6.50 6.47
N VAL A 216 -9.95 -6.29 7.30
CA VAL A 216 -9.78 -5.98 8.73
C VAL A 216 -10.44 -7.06 9.56
N LYS A 217 -9.65 -7.70 10.41
CA LYS A 217 -10.14 -8.73 11.33
C LYS A 217 -9.44 -8.61 12.69
N ASP A 218 -10.17 -8.65 13.77
CA ASP A 218 -9.68 -8.64 15.17
C ASP A 218 -8.74 -7.44 15.49
N GLY A 219 -8.94 -6.32 14.80
CA GLY A 219 -8.13 -5.12 14.93
C GLY A 219 -6.79 -5.20 14.17
N ILE A 220 -6.59 -6.19 13.29
CA ILE A 220 -5.46 -6.26 12.37
C ILE A 220 -5.97 -5.94 10.98
N MET A 221 -5.35 -4.96 10.34
CA MET A 221 -5.55 -4.64 8.93
C MET A 221 -4.54 -5.43 8.11
N ARG A 222 -5.01 -6.37 7.31
CA ARG A 222 -4.19 -7.08 6.33
C ARG A 222 -4.35 -6.44 4.96
N ILE A 223 -3.24 -6.14 4.32
CA ILE A 223 -3.18 -5.60 2.97
C ILE A 223 -2.40 -6.60 2.12
N ASP A 224 -3.11 -7.31 1.24
CA ASP A 224 -2.50 -8.16 0.24
C ASP A 224 -2.25 -7.33 -1.02
N CYS A 225 -0.99 -7.03 -1.32
CA CYS A 225 -0.58 -6.21 -2.46
C CYS A 225 0.26 -6.99 -3.48
N GLU A 226 0.20 -6.52 -4.72
CA GLU A 226 0.98 -7.02 -5.85
C GLU A 226 1.40 -5.82 -6.68
N ASN A 227 2.68 -5.71 -7.04
CA ASN A 227 3.11 -4.77 -8.07
C ASN A 227 3.17 -5.49 -9.43
N PHE A 228 2.76 -4.81 -10.46
CA PHE A 228 2.65 -5.33 -11.81
C PHE A 228 2.71 -4.19 -12.82
N SER A 229 2.69 -4.49 -14.11
CA SER A 229 2.58 -3.49 -15.17
C SER A 229 1.55 -3.90 -16.22
N PHE A 230 0.83 -2.91 -16.76
CA PHE A 230 0.00 -3.11 -17.95
C PHE A 230 0.87 -3.23 -19.23
N GLN A 231 2.14 -2.84 -19.17
CA GLN A 231 3.12 -3.03 -20.24
C GLN A 231 3.81 -4.38 -20.08
N LYS A 232 3.58 -5.30 -21.03
CA LYS A 232 4.08 -6.70 -20.97
C LYS A 232 5.59 -6.82 -20.75
N SER A 233 6.41 -5.90 -21.30
CA SER A 233 7.86 -5.91 -21.10
C SER A 233 8.26 -5.59 -19.68
N VAL A 234 7.68 -4.55 -19.08
CA VAL A 234 7.92 -4.14 -17.69
C VAL A 234 7.40 -5.21 -16.73
N ASP A 235 6.20 -5.74 -16.98
CA ASP A 235 5.57 -6.80 -16.16
C ASP A 235 6.44 -8.06 -16.10
N ARG A 236 7.02 -8.48 -17.22
CA ARG A 236 7.92 -9.64 -17.30
C ARG A 236 9.18 -9.45 -16.44
N GLU A 237 9.80 -8.28 -16.48
CA GLU A 237 11.00 -8.01 -15.67
C GLU A 237 10.67 -7.93 -14.18
N LEU A 238 9.53 -7.34 -13.80
CA LEU A 238 9.03 -7.38 -12.43
C LEU A 238 8.86 -8.81 -11.93
N HIS A 239 8.18 -9.68 -12.69
CA HIS A 239 7.99 -11.09 -12.32
C HIS A 239 9.31 -11.84 -12.17
N LYS A 240 10.26 -11.61 -13.10
CA LYS A 240 11.60 -12.21 -13.03
C LYS A 240 12.34 -11.77 -11.77
N SER A 241 12.28 -10.48 -11.43
CA SER A 241 12.91 -9.93 -10.22
C SER A 241 12.29 -10.49 -8.95
N HIS A 242 10.98 -10.67 -8.93
CA HIS A 242 10.29 -11.26 -7.78
C HIS A 242 10.62 -12.75 -7.53
N SER A 243 11.15 -13.45 -8.55
CA SER A 243 11.52 -14.86 -8.40
C SER A 243 12.66 -15.09 -7.40
N VAL A 244 13.45 -14.05 -7.09
CA VAL A 244 14.51 -14.12 -6.06
C VAL A 244 13.95 -14.21 -4.64
N LEU A 245 12.68 -13.83 -4.44
CA LEU A 245 12.01 -13.89 -3.14
C LEU A 245 11.41 -15.28 -2.92
N ARG A 246 11.79 -15.92 -1.85
CA ARG A 246 11.33 -17.26 -1.44
C ARG A 246 10.30 -17.16 -0.32
N PRO A 247 9.49 -18.20 -0.04
CA PRO A 247 8.60 -18.22 1.12
C PRO A 247 9.36 -18.06 2.44
N ILE A 248 8.93 -17.11 3.28
CA ILE A 248 9.47 -16.86 4.62
C ILE A 248 9.25 -18.11 5.49
N LYS A 249 10.31 -18.66 6.05
CA LYS A 249 10.26 -19.85 6.93
C LYS A 249 9.71 -19.50 8.31
N GLY A 250 9.93 -18.27 8.77
CA GLY A 250 9.45 -17.74 10.04
C GLY A 250 10.50 -17.71 11.14
N ASP A 251 11.79 -17.79 10.80
CA ASP A 251 12.90 -17.76 11.76
C ASP A 251 12.88 -16.48 12.61
N PHE A 252 12.52 -15.36 11.99
CA PHE A 252 12.50 -14.04 12.63
C PHE A 252 11.10 -13.46 12.84
N LYS A 253 10.03 -14.20 12.63
CA LYS A 253 8.65 -13.69 12.74
C LYS A 253 8.28 -13.06 14.09
N ASN A 254 9.04 -13.38 15.14
CA ASN A 254 8.83 -12.85 16.49
C ASN A 254 9.92 -11.86 16.93
N CYS A 255 10.83 -11.43 16.04
CA CYS A 255 11.92 -10.53 16.40
C CYS A 255 11.49 -9.08 16.59
N MET A 256 10.35 -8.68 16.02
CA MET A 256 9.80 -7.34 16.20
C MET A 256 9.19 -7.20 17.59
N SER A 257 9.61 -6.18 18.35
CA SER A 257 9.01 -5.82 19.63
C SER A 257 7.82 -4.87 19.47
N GLN A 258 6.97 -4.80 20.49
CA GLN A 258 5.84 -3.85 20.53
C GLN A 258 6.25 -2.37 20.61
N SER A 259 7.52 -2.08 20.90
CA SER A 259 8.05 -0.71 20.86
C SER A 259 8.56 -0.28 19.49
N GLN A 260 8.78 -1.23 18.59
CA GLN A 260 9.24 -0.92 17.23
C GLN A 260 8.07 -0.47 16.34
N LEU A 261 8.38 0.46 15.42
CA LEU A 261 7.38 1.12 14.58
C LEU A 261 6.97 0.23 13.41
N PHE A 262 7.95 -0.35 12.74
CA PHE A 262 7.71 -1.25 11.63
C PHE A 262 8.82 -2.28 11.47
N ALA A 263 8.52 -3.36 10.76
CA ALA A 263 9.49 -4.35 10.36
C ALA A 263 9.20 -4.87 8.94
N LEU A 264 10.26 -5.23 8.23
CA LEU A 264 10.24 -5.89 6.94
C LEU A 264 10.78 -7.30 7.08
N PHE A 265 10.13 -8.26 6.41
CA PHE A 265 10.51 -9.67 6.40
C PHE A 265 10.56 -10.19 4.98
N ALA A 266 11.57 -10.95 4.64
CA ALA A 266 11.70 -11.66 3.37
C ALA A 266 12.49 -12.96 3.57
N ASN A 267 12.51 -13.80 2.54
CA ASN A 267 13.44 -14.93 2.44
C ASN A 267 14.14 -14.85 1.09
N VAL A 268 15.46 -14.80 1.10
CA VAL A 268 16.25 -14.53 -0.10
C VAL A 268 17.53 -15.39 -0.17
N ASN A 269 18.04 -15.56 -1.38
CA ASN A 269 19.48 -15.80 -1.59
C ASN A 269 20.13 -14.44 -1.83
N GLY A 270 21.10 -14.09 -1.00
CA GLY A 270 21.70 -12.76 -1.01
C GLY A 270 22.46 -12.45 -2.29
N LYS A 271 23.03 -13.47 -2.96
CA LYS A 271 23.74 -13.28 -4.25
C LYS A 271 22.79 -12.84 -5.36
N ASP A 272 21.55 -13.36 -5.34
CA ASP A 272 20.52 -13.01 -6.31
C ASP A 272 19.78 -11.73 -5.92
N PHE A 273 19.66 -11.45 -4.62
CA PHE A 273 18.91 -10.31 -4.09
C PHE A 273 19.70 -9.01 -4.12
N LEU A 274 21.03 -9.06 -3.89
CA LEU A 274 21.89 -7.87 -3.89
C LEU A 274 21.85 -7.06 -5.20
N PRO A 275 21.90 -7.67 -6.40
CA PRO A 275 21.76 -6.92 -7.65
C PRO A 275 20.42 -6.20 -7.76
N LEU A 276 19.34 -6.77 -7.17
CA LEU A 276 18.04 -6.16 -7.15
C LEU A 276 18.02 -4.89 -6.28
N LEU A 277 18.62 -4.94 -5.07
CA LEU A 277 18.79 -3.77 -4.22
C LEU A 277 19.66 -2.69 -4.86
N GLN A 278 20.75 -3.09 -5.52
CA GLN A 278 21.67 -2.18 -6.21
C GLN A 278 21.05 -1.55 -7.47
N SER A 279 19.98 -2.13 -8.04
CA SER A 279 19.26 -1.55 -9.18
C SER A 279 18.32 -0.41 -8.77
N ASP A 280 17.91 -0.34 -7.52
CA ASP A 280 17.01 0.68 -6.99
C ASP A 280 17.78 1.95 -6.60
N ARG A 281 17.44 3.09 -7.24
CA ARG A 281 18.12 4.37 -7.03
C ARG A 281 17.98 4.90 -5.60
N SER A 282 16.86 4.65 -4.94
CA SER A 282 16.61 5.12 -3.57
C SER A 282 17.44 4.35 -2.55
N LEU A 283 17.76 3.09 -2.82
CA LEU A 283 18.57 2.24 -1.96
C LEU A 283 20.08 2.40 -2.20
N GLN A 284 20.51 2.85 -3.38
CA GLN A 284 21.93 2.98 -3.73
C GLN A 284 22.70 3.86 -2.74
N ALA A 285 22.16 5.00 -2.32
CA ALA A 285 22.81 5.90 -1.38
C ALA A 285 22.98 5.23 0.02
N VAL A 286 21.96 4.49 0.46
CA VAL A 286 22.01 3.74 1.73
C VAL A 286 23.06 2.64 1.66
N LEU A 287 23.08 1.86 0.57
CA LEU A 287 24.07 0.79 0.35
C LEU A 287 25.49 1.33 0.30
N MET A 288 25.72 2.48 -0.40
CA MET A 288 27.03 3.14 -0.41
C MET A 288 27.48 3.55 0.98
N GLY A 289 26.57 4.12 1.80
CA GLY A 289 26.88 4.50 3.18
C GLY A 289 27.28 3.28 4.02
N LEU A 290 26.55 2.18 3.92
CA LEU A 290 26.86 0.94 4.62
C LEU A 290 28.19 0.34 4.15
N ASN A 291 28.47 0.32 2.84
CA ASN A 291 29.72 -0.19 2.27
C ASN A 291 30.95 0.70 2.61
N THR A 292 30.74 1.96 3.02
CA THR A 292 31.83 2.81 3.53
C THR A 292 32.27 2.38 4.94
N ALA A 293 31.33 1.84 5.72
CA ALA A 293 31.58 1.44 7.11
C ALA A 293 32.10 -0.02 7.21
N VAL A 294 31.42 -0.91 6.47
CA VAL A 294 31.71 -2.36 6.41
C VAL A 294 31.41 -2.85 5.01
N ASP A 295 32.03 -3.95 4.54
CA ASP A 295 31.69 -4.55 3.25
C ASP A 295 30.31 -5.22 3.32
N PHE A 296 29.27 -4.38 3.28
CA PHE A 296 27.88 -4.80 3.38
C PHE A 296 27.47 -5.71 2.21
N ASP A 297 28.05 -5.50 1.03
CA ASP A 297 27.83 -6.36 -0.13
C ASP A 297 28.25 -7.80 0.13
N ASN A 298 29.41 -8.02 0.76
CA ASN A 298 29.87 -9.36 1.14
C ASN A 298 29.03 -9.97 2.26
N ILE A 299 28.58 -9.16 3.22
CA ILE A 299 27.61 -9.60 4.24
C ILE A 299 26.34 -10.08 3.55
N MET A 300 25.76 -9.28 2.66
CA MET A 300 24.54 -9.64 1.95
C MET A 300 24.71 -10.90 1.07
N ARG A 301 25.85 -11.09 0.39
CA ARG A 301 26.12 -12.31 -0.40
C ARG A 301 26.14 -13.58 0.43
N SER A 302 26.40 -13.49 1.74
CA SER A 302 26.37 -14.62 2.65
C SER A 302 24.96 -14.98 3.14
N VAL A 303 23.95 -14.12 2.88
CA VAL A 303 22.57 -14.39 3.27
C VAL A 303 21.99 -15.53 2.45
N ASP A 304 21.44 -16.54 3.12
CA ASP A 304 20.67 -17.64 2.49
C ASP A 304 19.53 -18.11 3.40
N GLY A 305 18.45 -17.39 3.38
CA GLY A 305 17.28 -17.69 4.23
C GLY A 305 16.44 -16.47 4.57
N ASP A 306 15.82 -16.54 5.73
CA ASP A 306 15.01 -15.45 6.23
C ASP A 306 15.89 -14.24 6.59
N ILE A 307 15.36 -13.06 6.28
CA ILE A 307 15.92 -11.76 6.64
C ILE A 307 14.82 -10.89 7.24
N ALA A 308 15.16 -10.14 8.27
CA ALA A 308 14.25 -9.18 8.90
C ALA A 308 14.98 -7.85 9.17
N PHE A 309 14.27 -6.76 8.91
CA PHE A 309 14.65 -5.40 9.31
C PHE A 309 13.57 -4.87 10.23
N ALA A 310 13.93 -4.38 11.41
CA ALA A 310 13.00 -3.76 12.34
C ALA A 310 13.50 -2.37 12.76
N PHE A 311 12.58 -1.42 12.89
CA PHE A 311 12.88 -0.01 13.10
C PHE A 311 12.12 0.53 14.30
N SER A 312 12.83 1.20 15.19
CA SER A 312 12.28 1.84 16.41
C SER A 312 12.04 3.34 16.22
N GLY A 313 12.61 3.96 15.19
CA GLY A 313 12.46 5.37 14.85
C GLY A 313 12.47 5.59 13.35
N MET A 314 12.14 6.81 12.94
CA MET A 314 12.22 7.28 11.54
C MET A 314 13.15 8.49 11.40
N SER A 315 13.96 8.79 12.43
CA SER A 315 14.96 9.82 12.30
C SER A 315 16.08 9.35 11.36
N PRO A 316 16.43 10.14 10.33
CA PRO A 316 17.55 9.81 9.44
C PRO A 316 18.88 9.62 10.20
N ASP A 317 19.08 10.39 11.28
CA ASP A 317 20.33 10.40 12.06
C ASP A 317 20.45 9.18 13.00
N ASN A 318 19.31 8.63 13.45
CA ASN A 318 19.29 7.42 14.29
C ASN A 318 17.95 6.68 14.10
N PRO A 319 17.83 5.84 13.06
CA PRO A 319 16.60 5.10 12.78
C PRO A 319 16.29 3.99 13.79
N GLY A 320 17.19 3.69 14.73
CA GLY A 320 17.01 2.58 15.65
C GLY A 320 16.80 1.25 14.92
N MET A 321 17.64 0.97 13.93
CA MET A 321 17.49 -0.17 13.04
C MET A 321 18.08 -1.45 13.66
N THR A 322 17.40 -2.57 13.43
CA THR A 322 17.91 -3.92 13.66
C THR A 322 17.74 -4.74 12.39
N MET A 323 18.79 -5.40 11.95
CA MET A 323 18.80 -6.38 10.88
C MET A 323 19.14 -7.76 11.44
N LEU A 324 18.39 -8.78 11.05
CA LEU A 324 18.68 -10.19 11.31
C LEU A 324 18.64 -10.95 9.99
N ALA A 325 19.56 -11.86 9.75
CA ALA A 325 19.57 -12.66 8.51
C ALA A 325 20.15 -14.05 8.78
N ARG A 326 19.58 -15.08 8.15
CA ARG A 326 20.22 -16.39 8.03
C ARG A 326 21.37 -16.28 7.06
N VAL A 327 22.54 -16.76 7.46
CA VAL A 327 23.74 -16.74 6.63
C VAL A 327 24.29 -18.14 6.42
N ASP A 328 24.82 -18.37 5.23
CA ASP A 328 25.57 -19.56 4.87
C ASP A 328 26.98 -19.12 4.46
N ASN A 329 27.99 -19.77 5.07
CA ASN A 329 29.41 -19.54 4.80
C ASN A 329 29.81 -18.03 4.84
N PRO A 330 29.76 -17.36 6.00
CA PRO A 330 30.03 -15.92 6.14
C PRO A 330 31.55 -15.61 6.05
N VAL A 331 32.13 -15.75 4.87
CA VAL A 331 33.56 -15.54 4.58
C VAL A 331 34.04 -14.13 4.94
N TRP A 332 33.16 -13.14 4.92
CA TRP A 332 33.43 -11.74 5.30
C TRP A 332 33.99 -11.58 6.73
N THR A 333 33.77 -12.56 7.60
CA THR A 333 34.32 -12.50 8.97
C THR A 333 35.84 -12.49 9.00
N ALA A 334 36.49 -13.07 8.00
CA ALA A 334 37.95 -13.04 7.85
C ALA A 334 38.47 -11.64 7.43
N ASP A 335 37.60 -10.81 6.84
CA ASP A 335 37.95 -9.49 6.32
C ASP A 335 37.85 -8.40 7.40
N VAL A 336 37.26 -8.69 8.57
CA VAL A 336 36.97 -7.67 9.59
C VAL A 336 38.27 -7.05 10.15
N ASP A 337 39.34 -7.82 10.29
CA ASP A 337 40.61 -7.25 10.73
C ASP A 337 41.23 -6.29 9.69
N TYR A 338 41.02 -6.54 8.41
CA TYR A 338 41.33 -5.60 7.36
C TYR A 338 40.43 -4.34 7.45
N TRP A 339 39.11 -4.49 7.71
CA TRP A 339 38.21 -3.34 7.91
C TRP A 339 38.61 -2.47 9.09
N LYS A 340 39.09 -3.08 10.22
CA LYS A 340 39.63 -2.34 11.36
C LYS A 340 40.81 -1.47 10.97
N GLN A 341 41.70 -2.01 10.13
CA GLN A 341 42.93 -1.30 9.72
C GLN A 341 42.63 -0.21 8.64
N SER A 342 41.61 -0.42 7.80
CA SER A 342 41.24 0.47 6.72
C SER A 342 40.19 1.52 7.09
N CYS A 343 39.78 1.58 8.35
CA CYS A 343 38.86 2.62 8.85
C CYS A 343 39.41 4.01 8.55
N GLN A 344 38.57 4.88 8.06
CA GLN A 344 38.91 6.30 7.83
C GLN A 344 39.23 7.02 9.16
N PRO A 345 39.99 8.12 9.13
CA PRO A 345 40.27 8.93 10.33
C PRO A 345 38.93 9.35 11.01
N GLY A 346 38.85 9.12 12.33
CA GLY A 346 37.64 9.37 13.11
C GLY A 346 36.66 8.20 13.18
N CYS A 347 36.91 7.11 12.46
CA CYS A 347 36.14 5.87 12.54
C CYS A 347 36.95 4.78 13.30
N SER A 348 36.23 3.83 13.86
CA SER A 348 36.82 2.65 14.48
C SER A 348 35.89 1.44 14.41
N ILE A 349 36.49 0.24 14.27
CA ILE A 349 35.81 -1.03 14.49
C ILE A 349 36.52 -1.72 15.67
N THR A 350 35.77 -2.04 16.71
CA THR A 350 36.27 -2.71 17.93
C THR A 350 35.51 -4.01 18.14
N GLY A 351 36.07 -4.93 18.93
CA GLY A 351 35.45 -6.22 19.23
C GLY A 351 36.21 -7.41 18.66
N SER A 352 35.78 -8.62 19.03
CA SER A 352 36.37 -9.92 18.67
C SER A 352 35.30 -11.02 18.69
N ASP A 353 35.70 -12.26 18.39
CA ASP A 353 34.86 -13.47 18.57
C ASP A 353 33.50 -13.42 17.88
N GLY A 354 33.46 -12.80 16.69
CA GLY A 354 32.23 -12.69 15.88
C GLY A 354 31.32 -11.53 16.29
N HIS A 355 31.76 -10.65 17.16
CA HIS A 355 30.98 -9.50 17.62
C HIS A 355 31.80 -8.20 17.52
N TRP A 356 31.32 -7.25 16.73
CA TRP A 356 32.00 -5.99 16.44
C TRP A 356 31.10 -4.79 16.59
N THR A 357 31.73 -3.64 16.88
CA THR A 357 31.03 -2.35 16.92
C THR A 357 31.82 -1.36 16.06
N TYR A 358 31.12 -0.79 15.06
CA TYR A 358 31.60 0.34 14.28
C TYR A 358 31.19 1.65 14.97
N ARG A 359 32.07 2.64 14.96
CA ARG A 359 31.78 4.01 15.39
C ARG A 359 32.43 5.04 14.48
N SER A 360 31.67 6.12 14.22
CA SER A 360 32.10 7.30 13.45
C SER A 360 31.39 8.52 14.04
N GLY A 361 32.12 9.37 14.81
CA GLY A 361 31.51 10.44 15.58
C GLY A 361 30.41 9.90 16.52
N ASP A 362 29.23 10.48 16.45
CA ASP A 362 28.05 10.07 17.25
C ASP A 362 27.30 8.87 16.66
N THR A 363 27.65 8.46 15.44
CA THR A 363 27.00 7.33 14.76
C THR A 363 27.73 6.03 15.10
N GLY A 364 26.97 4.98 15.42
CA GLY A 364 27.54 3.67 15.67
C GLY A 364 26.50 2.56 15.51
N PHE A 365 27.00 1.38 15.15
CA PHE A 365 26.22 0.17 15.11
C PHE A 365 27.05 -1.04 15.50
N SER A 366 26.39 -2.04 16.10
CA SER A 366 27.00 -3.32 16.40
C SER A 366 26.56 -4.35 15.37
N PHE A 367 27.48 -5.23 14.98
CA PHE A 367 27.21 -6.30 14.01
C PHE A 367 28.01 -7.55 14.36
N GLY A 368 27.56 -8.69 13.83
CA GLY A 368 28.25 -9.95 14.08
C GLY A 368 27.44 -11.17 13.76
N LEU A 369 27.86 -12.30 14.34
CA LEU A 369 27.24 -13.60 14.18
C LEU A 369 26.81 -14.18 15.53
N GLN A 370 25.65 -14.81 15.54
CA GLN A 370 25.22 -15.72 16.60
C GLN A 370 24.82 -17.06 15.97
N GLY A 371 25.76 -18.00 15.96
CA GLY A 371 25.64 -19.22 15.16
C GLY A 371 25.58 -18.88 13.66
N ASP A 372 24.51 -19.30 13.02
CA ASP A 372 24.24 -19.05 11.60
C ASP A 372 23.35 -17.80 11.36
N VAL A 373 23.22 -16.93 12.37
CA VAL A 373 22.45 -15.70 12.26
C VAL A 373 23.37 -14.49 12.29
N PHE A 374 23.36 -13.71 11.20
CA PHE A 374 23.90 -12.35 11.19
C PHE A 374 22.95 -11.41 11.94
N TYR A 375 23.51 -10.51 12.72
CA TYR A 375 22.80 -9.36 13.26
C TYR A 375 23.56 -8.06 12.97
N GLY A 376 22.80 -6.99 12.73
CA GLY A 376 23.28 -5.61 12.67
C GLY A 376 22.28 -4.74 13.43
N THR A 377 22.76 -3.87 14.33
CA THR A 377 21.85 -3.04 15.13
C THR A 377 22.48 -1.71 15.51
N SER A 378 21.70 -0.63 15.41
CA SER A 378 22.07 0.67 15.97
C SER A 378 21.69 0.72 17.46
N GLY A 379 22.63 1.11 18.32
CA GLY A 379 22.38 1.45 19.72
C GLY A 379 22.24 0.30 20.72
N VAL A 380 22.60 -0.95 20.38
CA VAL A 380 22.55 -2.10 21.29
C VAL A 380 23.94 -2.69 21.47
N SER A 381 24.34 -2.99 22.71
CA SER A 381 25.59 -3.66 22.96
C SER A 381 25.55 -5.15 22.55
N PRO A 382 26.69 -5.77 22.19
CA PRO A 382 26.77 -7.20 21.83
C PRO A 382 26.15 -8.13 22.88
N ALA A 383 26.24 -7.78 24.16
CA ALA A 383 25.66 -8.56 25.27
C ALA A 383 24.12 -8.69 25.21
N GLN A 384 23.43 -7.85 24.43
CA GLN A 384 22.00 -7.81 24.34
C GLN A 384 21.44 -8.46 23.04
N VAL A 385 22.30 -9.09 22.24
CA VAL A 385 21.93 -9.67 20.94
C VAL A 385 20.79 -10.72 21.05
N GLN A 386 20.78 -11.50 22.13
CA GLN A 386 19.71 -12.48 22.35
C GLN A 386 18.32 -11.84 22.43
N HIS A 387 18.24 -10.59 22.94
CA HIS A 387 16.98 -9.85 22.99
C HIS A 387 16.51 -9.37 21.62
N LEU A 388 17.38 -9.29 20.61
CA LEU A 388 17.00 -8.98 19.24
C LEU A 388 16.24 -10.13 18.60
N LEU A 389 16.66 -11.37 18.88
CA LEU A 389 16.00 -12.57 18.36
C LEU A 389 14.68 -12.89 19.09
N LYS A 390 14.67 -12.64 20.40
CA LYS A 390 13.52 -12.93 21.28
C LYS A 390 13.29 -11.73 22.23
N PRO A 391 12.66 -10.65 21.73
CA PRO A 391 12.34 -9.51 22.57
C PRO A 391 11.37 -9.92 23.69
N ALA A 392 11.47 -9.26 24.85
CA ALA A 392 10.59 -9.53 26.00
C ALA A 392 9.11 -9.32 25.67
N ASN A 393 8.83 -8.34 24.81
CA ASN A 393 7.46 -8.00 24.39
C ASN A 393 7.36 -8.09 22.84
N PRO A 394 7.28 -9.30 22.24
CA PRO A 394 7.15 -9.45 20.81
C PRO A 394 5.77 -8.96 20.32
N ILE A 395 5.67 -8.70 19.01
CA ILE A 395 4.36 -8.46 18.38
C ILE A 395 3.40 -9.65 18.65
N PRO A 396 2.07 -9.40 18.66
CA PRO A 396 1.10 -10.46 18.87
C PRO A 396 1.26 -11.66 17.93
N ALA A 397 0.99 -12.87 18.43
CA ALA A 397 1.19 -14.11 17.67
C ALA A 397 0.27 -14.24 16.44
N ASP A 398 -0.88 -13.59 16.43
CA ASP A 398 -1.79 -13.47 15.28
C ASP A 398 -1.14 -12.66 14.15
N VAL A 399 -0.45 -11.57 14.47
CA VAL A 399 0.31 -10.78 13.51
C VAL A 399 1.50 -11.59 12.97
N SER A 400 2.30 -12.21 13.84
CA SER A 400 3.50 -12.95 13.42
C SER A 400 3.16 -14.18 12.56
N ARG A 401 1.99 -14.80 12.74
CA ARG A 401 1.53 -15.91 11.88
C ARG A 401 1.21 -15.47 10.45
N MET A 402 0.83 -14.21 10.24
CA MET A 402 0.55 -13.67 8.90
C MET A 402 1.80 -13.46 8.05
N ILE A 403 3.00 -13.50 8.66
CA ILE A 403 4.29 -13.31 7.98
C ILE A 403 4.76 -14.62 7.34
N GLN A 404 4.59 -15.74 8.04
CA GLN A 404 5.12 -17.04 7.63
C GLN A 404 4.47 -17.56 6.35
N GLY A 405 5.28 -18.03 5.40
CA GLY A 405 4.83 -18.54 4.09
C GLY A 405 4.68 -17.44 3.03
N GLU A 406 4.66 -16.16 3.41
CA GLU A 406 4.67 -15.04 2.48
C GLU A 406 6.09 -14.84 1.90
N ARG A 407 6.20 -14.16 0.77
CA ARG A 407 7.53 -13.91 0.15
C ARG A 407 8.19 -12.64 0.67
N MET A 408 7.38 -11.62 0.90
CA MET A 408 7.77 -10.39 1.58
C MET A 408 6.59 -9.90 2.42
N ALA A 409 6.86 -9.45 3.63
CA ALA A 409 5.86 -8.91 4.52
C ALA A 409 6.39 -7.66 5.23
N MET A 410 5.54 -6.68 5.42
CA MET A 410 5.79 -5.50 6.24
C MET A 410 4.76 -5.46 7.36
N VAL A 411 5.21 -5.21 8.57
CA VAL A 411 4.36 -5.02 9.75
C VAL A 411 4.53 -3.60 10.25
N LEU A 412 3.41 -2.87 10.37
CA LEU A 412 3.35 -1.55 10.98
C LEU A 412 2.65 -1.68 12.34
N ASN A 413 3.31 -1.23 13.39
CA ASN A 413 2.73 -1.16 14.72
C ASN A 413 2.03 0.19 14.92
N VAL A 414 0.73 0.19 14.72
CA VAL A 414 -0.09 1.41 14.77
C VAL A 414 -0.03 2.09 16.15
N LYS A 415 0.00 1.30 17.22
CA LYS A 415 0.08 1.83 18.58
C LYS A 415 1.40 2.58 18.83
N ALA A 416 2.51 2.01 18.36
CA ALA A 416 3.82 2.65 18.48
C ALA A 416 3.92 3.92 17.61
N LEU A 417 3.35 3.91 16.40
CA LEU A 417 3.28 5.09 15.51
C LEU A 417 2.49 6.26 16.15
N VAL A 418 1.34 5.96 16.73
CA VAL A 418 0.51 6.97 17.42
C VAL A 418 1.20 7.50 18.68
N GLY A 419 1.80 6.59 19.47
CA GLY A 419 2.51 6.93 20.71
C GLY A 419 3.73 7.84 20.49
N ASN A 420 4.39 7.72 19.36
CA ASN A 420 5.56 8.54 19.00
C ASN A 420 5.20 9.86 18.28
N GLY A 421 3.92 10.24 18.24
CA GLY A 421 3.50 11.51 17.63
C GLY A 421 3.64 11.57 16.10
N MET A 422 4.04 10.49 15.45
CA MET A 422 4.25 10.44 14.00
C MET A 422 2.96 10.47 13.19
N ALA A 423 1.82 10.30 13.84
CA ALA A 423 0.50 10.46 13.24
C ALA A 423 0.06 11.94 13.13
N ALA A 424 0.97 12.91 13.25
CA ALA A 424 0.65 14.33 13.38
C ALA A 424 0.68 15.15 12.08
N GLY A 425 0.54 14.52 10.90
CA GLY A 425 0.38 15.23 9.61
C GLY A 425 -1.10 15.39 9.20
N SER A 426 -1.36 16.19 8.15
CA SER A 426 -2.72 16.43 7.63
C SER A 426 -3.51 15.16 7.26
N MET A 427 -2.83 14.10 6.84
CA MET A 427 -3.42 12.77 6.63
C MET A 427 -3.81 12.05 7.94
N SER A 428 -3.20 12.39 9.08
CA SER A 428 -3.50 11.76 10.36
C SER A 428 -4.92 12.08 10.86
N GLY A 429 -5.41 13.26 10.58
CA GLY A 429 -6.79 13.66 10.91
C GLY A 429 -7.82 12.79 10.19
N MET A 430 -7.62 12.53 8.91
CA MET A 430 -8.50 11.70 8.10
C MET A 430 -8.42 10.21 8.46
N LEU A 431 -7.22 9.69 8.78
CA LEU A 431 -7.03 8.28 9.09
C LEU A 431 -7.24 7.93 10.56
N LYS A 432 -7.25 8.93 11.45
CA LYS A 432 -7.39 8.74 12.90
C LYS A 432 -8.60 7.88 13.31
N PRO A 433 -9.80 8.04 12.73
CA PRO A 433 -10.94 7.18 13.05
C PRO A 433 -10.74 5.72 12.64
N ILE A 434 -10.02 5.47 11.54
CA ILE A 434 -9.70 4.13 11.05
C ILE A 434 -8.58 3.52 11.91
N ILE A 435 -7.53 4.28 12.16
CA ILE A 435 -6.32 3.87 12.91
C ILE A 435 -6.63 3.53 14.36
N ASN A 436 -7.53 4.25 15.03
CA ASN A 436 -7.86 4.02 16.44
C ASN A 436 -8.42 2.61 16.73
N ASN A 437 -8.95 1.91 15.74
CA ASN A 437 -9.48 0.54 15.89
C ASN A 437 -8.51 -0.53 15.37
N VAL A 438 -7.37 -0.13 14.80
CA VAL A 438 -6.36 -1.02 14.23
C VAL A 438 -5.15 -1.08 15.16
N LYS A 439 -4.76 -2.29 15.57
CA LYS A 439 -3.60 -2.54 16.43
C LYS A 439 -2.32 -2.62 15.61
N ALA A 440 -2.43 -3.26 14.43
CA ALA A 440 -1.32 -3.44 13.51
C ALA A 440 -1.81 -3.47 12.06
N VAL A 441 -0.96 -3.05 11.13
CA VAL A 441 -1.13 -3.25 9.70
C VAL A 441 -0.09 -4.25 9.22
N VAL A 442 -0.54 -5.28 8.53
CA VAL A 442 0.32 -6.28 7.88
C VAL A 442 0.14 -6.16 6.38
N CYS A 443 1.15 -5.66 5.71
CA CYS A 443 1.19 -5.57 4.26
C CYS A 443 2.00 -6.75 3.72
N VAL A 444 1.40 -7.54 2.85
CA VAL A 444 2.00 -8.73 2.27
C VAL A 444 2.08 -8.55 0.76
N MET A 445 3.29 -8.73 0.21
CA MET A 445 3.50 -8.74 -1.23
C MET A 445 3.19 -10.13 -1.77
N LYS A 446 2.13 -10.22 -2.56
CA LYS A 446 1.75 -11.40 -3.33
C LYS A 446 2.41 -11.32 -4.71
N PHE A 447 3.03 -12.41 -5.13
CA PHE A 447 3.61 -12.50 -6.47
C PHE A 447 2.89 -13.62 -7.22
N LYS A 448 2.42 -13.33 -8.44
CA LYS A 448 1.86 -14.38 -9.30
C LYS A 448 2.88 -15.47 -9.54
N LYS A 449 2.42 -16.71 -9.47
CA LYS A 449 3.22 -17.88 -9.85
C LYS A 449 3.39 -17.95 -11.35
#